data_959560d29909dbee58013dc4b03d4f55
#
_entry.id   959560d29909dbee58013dc4b03d4f55
#
_cell.length_a   1.000
_cell.length_b   1.000
_cell.length_c   1.000
_cell.angle_alpha   90.00
_cell.angle_beta   90.00
_cell.angle_gamma   90.00
#
_symmetry.space_group_name_H-M   'P 1'
#
loop_
_entity.id
_entity.type
_entity.pdbx_description
1 polymer ?
#
loop_
_entity_poly.entity_id
_entity_poly.type
_entity_poly.pdbx_seq_one_letter_code
_entity_poly.pdbx_strand_id
1 'polypeptide(L)'
;MSRRVISVNILMLIATAGSVAQTDNQDPTITDLQRQIQEMRLQMAKMQNRIAELETTRGIAATNSGADPVLLQSETHPTQALQSQPGETKSSEEPTSFHYKGLTLTPGGFLEGTMLLRTRNENADIANSYSAIPLNGSSNAKLSEFRGSARNSELSLLVQGTAGSTKLKGYVEADFLGAAPTANYVESNSWTPRLRQLWVQLDKPSGWTITAGQTWSLLTTNQQGIASLAELRPGGEDGQYVVGFTWTRQRAFRVTKNFNNKVWTAFAVEEPETTYSAAFVPANIMGLNTSPNAATGVNLLPFLPNYSSGFSTNLAPDLLAKVAFEPGWGHFEIKALGRFFRDRIASTATTNGHTNTTEGYGLGFGALMPFANKKLDVSLEGLLGQGIGRYGSSGLPDATINPTTGALRPLREARIMGGFVYHHRSRLDLYAYGGDEYAGRDAFISPTGTAAGYGSPLVSYASCTNEVAMNGCGGANRNIYEATAGYWYRLYRGEFGRIEQGNQVVYIHRNLWSGIGTTPQGSDVVVYTSLRFYLP
;
A
#
# COMPACT_ATOMS: atom_id res chain seq x y z
N MET A 1 50.89 11.67 34.01
CA MET A 1 50.93 10.44 34.80
C MET A 1 49.70 9.64 34.49
N SER A 2 49.92 8.71 33.93
CA SER A 2 49.90 7.23 33.76
C SER A 2 48.80 6.75 32.80
N ARG A 3 49.24 6.35 31.62
CA ARG A 3 48.48 5.54 30.64
C ARG A 3 48.30 4.12 31.20
N ARG A 4 47.09 3.57 31.14
CA ARG A 4 46.89 2.12 31.22
C ARG A 4 46.31 1.61 29.92
N VAL A 5 47.14 0.80 29.25
CA VAL A 5 46.80 -0.03 28.09
C VAL A 5 46.14 -1.29 28.66
N ILE A 6 44.95 -1.62 28.16
CA ILE A 6 44.28 -2.91 28.43
C ILE A 6 44.42 -3.76 27.16
N SER A 7 45.25 -4.80 27.27
CA SER A 7 45.39 -5.84 26.28
C SER A 7 44.25 -6.86 26.42
N VAL A 8 43.52 -7.12 25.32
CA VAL A 8 42.52 -8.19 25.25
C VAL A 8 43.19 -9.43 24.65
N ASN A 9 43.33 -10.48 25.46
CA ASN A 9 43.81 -11.78 25.04
C ASN A 9 42.67 -12.55 24.34
N ILE A 10 42.92 -12.94 23.08
CA ILE A 10 42.05 -13.90 22.34
C ILE A 10 42.49 -15.31 22.76
N LEU A 11 41.59 -16.01 23.42
CA LEU A 11 41.77 -17.42 23.79
C LEU A 11 41.23 -18.31 22.66
N MET A 12 42.13 -18.95 21.92
CA MET A 12 41.77 -20.04 20.96
C MET A 12 41.45 -21.31 21.73
N LEU A 13 40.21 -21.79 21.65
CA LEU A 13 39.82 -23.12 22.12
C LEU A 13 39.85 -24.08 20.93
N ILE A 14 40.83 -24.96 20.90
CA ILE A 14 40.89 -26.11 19.98
C ILE A 14 40.11 -27.24 20.64
N ALA A 15 38.94 -27.58 20.08
CA ALA A 15 38.23 -28.80 20.45
C ALA A 15 38.65 -29.95 19.52
N THR A 16 39.24 -30.96 20.08
CA THR A 16 39.56 -32.23 19.42
C THR A 16 38.28 -33.03 19.17
N ALA A 17 37.91 -33.21 17.91
CA ALA A 17 36.83 -34.11 17.51
C ALA A 17 37.36 -35.53 17.35
N GLY A 18 36.77 -36.44 18.11
CA GLY A 18 36.99 -37.89 17.95
C GLY A 18 36.37 -38.39 16.64
N SER A 19 37.13 -39.20 15.94
CA SER A 19 36.73 -39.85 14.71
C SER A 19 35.64 -40.90 14.97
N VAL A 20 34.45 -40.67 14.45
CA VAL A 20 33.45 -41.72 14.21
C VAL A 20 33.43 -41.93 12.69
N ALA A 21 33.74 -43.15 12.29
CA ALA A 21 33.68 -43.59 10.91
C ALA A 21 32.23 -43.52 10.42
N GLN A 22 31.94 -42.60 9.51
CA GLN A 22 30.67 -42.48 8.83
C GLN A 22 30.80 -43.17 7.46
N THR A 23 30.02 -44.20 7.25
CA THR A 23 29.85 -44.85 5.96
C THR A 23 29.27 -43.90 4.95
N ASP A 24 29.99 -43.75 3.85
CA ASP A 24 29.68 -42.88 2.71
C ASP A 24 28.45 -43.45 1.97
N ASN A 25 27.27 -42.87 2.25
CA ASN A 25 26.08 -43.01 1.41
C ASN A 25 25.64 -41.60 1.06
N GLN A 26 26.33 -40.97 0.10
CA GLN A 26 25.89 -39.70 -0.46
C GLN A 26 24.64 -39.94 -1.30
N ASP A 27 23.54 -39.33 -0.87
CA ASP A 27 22.28 -39.24 -1.61
C ASP A 27 22.56 -38.61 -3.01
N PRO A 28 22.23 -39.28 -4.13
CA PRO A 28 22.49 -38.79 -5.49
C PRO A 28 21.92 -37.39 -5.75
N THR A 29 20.90 -36.98 -5.01
CA THR A 29 20.30 -35.67 -5.07
C THR A 29 21.22 -34.55 -4.56
N ILE A 30 22.05 -34.82 -3.55
CA ILE A 30 22.97 -33.79 -2.98
C ILE A 30 24.14 -33.57 -3.94
N THR A 31 24.64 -34.61 -4.57
CA THR A 31 25.72 -34.51 -5.56
C THR A 31 25.29 -33.76 -6.81
N ASP A 32 24.05 -33.93 -7.23
CA ASP A 32 23.48 -33.24 -8.38
C ASP A 32 23.23 -31.75 -8.07
N LEU A 33 22.77 -31.41 -6.89
CA LEU A 33 22.65 -30.04 -6.39
C LEU A 33 24.00 -29.33 -6.29
N GLN A 34 25.04 -30.01 -5.80
CA GLN A 34 26.39 -29.44 -5.72
C GLN A 34 26.94 -29.14 -7.12
N ARG A 35 26.70 -30.02 -8.11
CA ARG A 35 27.06 -29.79 -9.49
C ARG A 35 26.35 -28.58 -10.09
N GLN A 36 25.03 -28.44 -9.88
CA GLN A 36 24.25 -27.31 -10.35
C GLN A 36 24.72 -25.99 -9.72
N ILE A 37 25.06 -25.96 -8.47
CA ILE A 37 25.63 -24.78 -7.79
C ILE A 37 26.98 -24.40 -8.40
N GLN A 38 27.81 -25.38 -8.74
CA GLN A 38 29.09 -25.12 -9.36
C GLN A 38 28.97 -24.60 -10.81
N GLU A 39 28.01 -25.10 -11.57
CA GLU A 39 27.67 -24.60 -12.90
C GLU A 39 27.14 -23.15 -12.86
N MET A 40 26.26 -22.84 -11.91
CA MET A 40 25.76 -21.46 -11.70
C MET A 40 26.88 -20.49 -11.32
N ARG A 41 27.84 -20.90 -10.48
CA ARG A 41 29.01 -20.07 -10.15
C ARG A 41 29.88 -19.77 -11.35
N LEU A 42 30.09 -20.75 -12.24
CA LEU A 42 30.81 -20.57 -13.49
C LEU A 42 30.08 -19.62 -14.45
N GLN A 43 28.76 -19.70 -14.53
CA GLN A 43 27.96 -18.77 -15.35
C GLN A 43 28.00 -17.35 -14.79
N MET A 44 27.92 -17.16 -13.47
CA MET A 44 28.07 -15.85 -12.85
C MET A 44 29.45 -15.22 -13.12
N ALA A 45 30.53 -15.99 -13.03
CA ALA A 45 31.88 -15.52 -13.34
C ALA A 45 32.02 -15.09 -14.82
N LYS A 46 31.40 -15.82 -15.75
CA LYS A 46 31.36 -15.44 -17.17
C LYS A 46 30.58 -14.14 -17.42
N MET A 47 29.46 -13.94 -16.72
CA MET A 47 28.70 -12.68 -16.81
C MET A 47 29.47 -11.51 -16.24
N GLN A 48 30.14 -11.66 -15.10
CA GLN A 48 30.98 -10.62 -14.51
C GLN A 48 32.12 -10.19 -15.45
N ASN A 49 32.79 -11.13 -16.09
CA ASN A 49 33.84 -10.83 -17.07
C ASN A 49 33.27 -10.10 -18.31
N ARG A 50 32.07 -10.47 -18.74
CA ARG A 50 31.41 -9.77 -19.87
C ARG A 50 30.99 -8.34 -19.53
N ILE A 51 30.56 -8.09 -18.29
CA ILE A 51 30.27 -6.74 -17.78
C ILE A 51 31.55 -5.89 -17.78
N ALA A 52 32.65 -6.40 -17.25
CA ALA A 52 33.94 -5.72 -17.23
C ALA A 52 34.47 -5.39 -18.66
N GLU A 53 34.24 -6.29 -19.62
CA GLU A 53 34.58 -6.07 -21.01
C GLU A 53 33.73 -4.99 -21.67
N LEU A 54 32.45 -4.92 -21.37
CA LEU A 54 31.52 -3.87 -21.83
C LEU A 54 31.82 -2.50 -21.18
N GLU A 55 32.23 -2.46 -19.94
CA GLU A 55 32.63 -1.23 -19.26
C GLU A 55 33.93 -0.65 -19.82
N THR A 56 34.91 -1.50 -20.14
CA THR A 56 36.15 -1.07 -20.84
C THR A 56 35.87 -0.55 -22.26
N THR A 57 34.95 -1.17 -22.99
CA THR A 57 34.56 -0.73 -24.33
C THR A 57 33.79 0.60 -24.31
N ARG A 58 33.02 0.86 -23.24
CA ARG A 58 32.29 2.11 -23.07
C ARG A 58 33.16 3.30 -22.65
N GLY A 59 34.27 3.05 -21.96
CA GLY A 59 35.26 4.07 -21.58
C GLY A 59 36.05 4.64 -22.80
N ILE A 60 36.09 3.93 -23.90
CA ILE A 60 36.83 4.34 -25.13
C ILE A 60 35.94 5.17 -26.06
N ALA A 61 34.61 5.11 -25.94
CA ALA A 61 33.67 5.81 -26.81
C ALA A 61 33.32 7.25 -26.36
N ALA A 62 33.81 7.72 -25.21
CA ALA A 62 33.40 9.00 -24.60
C ALA A 62 34.35 10.18 -24.94
N THR A 63 35.32 10.04 -25.82
CA THR A 63 36.35 11.08 -26.10
C THR A 63 36.32 11.70 -27.48
N ASN A 64 35.24 11.61 -28.26
CA ASN A 64 35.17 12.37 -29.51
C ASN A 64 33.71 12.72 -29.87
N SER A 65 33.25 13.92 -29.52
CA SER A 65 32.54 14.82 -30.45
C SER A 65 32.19 16.14 -29.73
N GLY A 66 32.86 17.18 -30.14
CA GLY A 66 32.44 18.57 -29.91
C GLY A 66 31.52 18.98 -31.06
N ALA A 67 30.41 19.63 -30.73
CA ALA A 67 29.62 20.46 -31.64
C ALA A 67 28.79 21.49 -30.86
N ASP A 68 28.82 22.72 -31.34
CA ASP A 68 28.29 23.96 -30.81
C ASP A 68 26.75 24.00 -30.64
N PRO A 69 26.22 24.86 -29.77
CA PRO A 69 24.78 24.95 -29.47
C PRO A 69 24.06 25.90 -30.43
N VAL A 70 23.03 25.40 -31.10
CA VAL A 70 22.05 26.21 -31.83
C VAL A 70 20.90 26.57 -30.88
N LEU A 71 20.72 27.87 -30.64
CA LEU A 71 19.59 28.47 -29.91
C LEU A 71 18.29 28.29 -30.72
N LEU A 72 17.34 27.56 -30.21
CA LEU A 72 15.96 27.56 -30.65
C LEU A 72 15.07 28.04 -29.51
N GLN A 73 14.32 29.09 -29.80
CA GLN A 73 13.36 29.73 -28.89
C GLN A 73 12.25 28.74 -28.51
N SER A 74 11.99 28.67 -27.22
CA SER A 74 10.97 27.83 -26.60
C SER A 74 9.66 28.63 -26.47
N GLU A 75 8.61 28.15 -27.12
CA GLU A 75 7.24 28.55 -26.81
C GLU A 75 6.78 27.83 -25.52
N THR A 76 6.38 28.64 -24.55
CA THR A 76 5.92 28.20 -23.23
C THR A 76 4.51 27.63 -23.28
N HIS A 77 4.37 26.32 -23.01
CA HIS A 77 3.09 25.71 -22.67
C HIS A 77 3.09 25.27 -21.19
N PRO A 78 1.99 25.46 -20.44
CA PRO A 78 1.96 25.18 -19.01
C PRO A 78 2.04 23.67 -18.74
N THR A 79 3.15 23.25 -18.18
CA THR A 79 3.37 21.90 -17.67
C THR A 79 2.61 21.74 -16.35
N GLN A 80 1.70 20.78 -16.28
CA GLN A 80 1.05 20.43 -15.01
C GLN A 80 2.10 19.87 -14.05
N ALA A 81 2.19 20.48 -12.89
CA ALA A 81 3.14 20.16 -11.85
C ALA A 81 3.00 18.70 -11.37
N LEU A 82 4.12 18.02 -11.25
CA LEU A 82 4.26 16.79 -10.49
C LEU A 82 3.84 17.03 -9.05
N GLN A 83 2.90 16.25 -8.61
CA GLN A 83 2.32 16.12 -7.27
C GLN A 83 2.88 17.05 -6.19
N SER A 84 2.31 18.23 -6.09
CA SER A 84 2.34 19.02 -4.87
C SER A 84 1.30 18.47 -3.89
N GLN A 85 1.71 18.23 -2.65
CA GLN A 85 0.78 18.04 -1.54
C GLN A 85 -0.18 19.24 -1.48
N PRO A 86 -1.40 19.08 -0.92
CA PRO A 86 -2.36 20.18 -0.82
C PRO A 86 -1.70 21.41 -0.20
N GLY A 87 -1.69 22.53 -0.92
CA GLY A 87 -1.20 23.80 -0.38
C GLY A 87 -0.14 24.56 -1.15
N GLU A 88 0.33 24.06 -2.29
CA GLU A 88 1.28 24.85 -3.08
C GLU A 88 0.61 26.00 -3.82
N THR A 89 0.79 27.22 -3.31
CA THR A 89 0.76 28.41 -4.15
C THR A 89 1.82 28.23 -5.24
N LYS A 90 1.41 28.27 -6.50
CA LYS A 90 2.30 28.22 -7.67
C LYS A 90 3.49 29.16 -7.48
N SER A 91 4.64 28.65 -7.05
CA SER A 91 5.91 29.24 -7.37
C SER A 91 6.30 28.72 -8.76
N SER A 92 6.79 29.57 -9.59
CA SER A 92 7.15 29.33 -10.99
C SER A 92 8.45 28.52 -11.16
N GLU A 93 8.71 27.56 -10.29
CA GLU A 93 9.82 26.64 -10.47
C GLU A 93 9.30 25.44 -11.24
N GLU A 94 9.63 25.36 -12.53
CA GLU A 94 9.40 24.17 -13.34
C GLU A 94 10.23 23.02 -12.79
N PRO A 95 9.66 21.79 -12.68
CA PRO A 95 10.43 20.63 -12.26
C PRO A 95 11.60 20.42 -13.21
N THR A 96 12.77 20.07 -12.66
CA THR A 96 13.96 19.79 -13.45
C THR A 96 13.68 18.62 -14.39
N SER A 97 13.63 18.89 -15.68
CA SER A 97 13.32 17.90 -16.70
C SER A 97 14.49 17.76 -17.70
N PHE A 98 14.66 16.53 -18.20
CA PHE A 98 15.63 16.20 -19.22
C PHE A 98 14.90 15.94 -20.53
N HIS A 99 15.47 16.43 -21.63
CA HIS A 99 14.92 16.21 -22.97
C HIS A 99 15.76 15.18 -23.72
N TYR A 100 15.11 14.14 -24.21
CA TYR A 100 15.78 13.10 -25.01
C TYR A 100 14.90 12.67 -26.18
N LYS A 101 15.37 12.91 -27.43
CA LYS A 101 14.68 12.50 -28.68
C LYS A 101 13.17 12.87 -28.71
N GLY A 102 12.82 14.10 -28.32
CA GLY A 102 11.43 14.57 -28.30
C GLY A 102 10.60 14.11 -27.11
N LEU A 103 11.22 13.43 -26.15
CA LEU A 103 10.62 13.09 -24.86
C LEU A 103 11.11 14.04 -23.77
N THR A 104 10.22 14.41 -22.88
CA THR A 104 10.52 15.09 -21.62
C THR A 104 10.50 14.06 -20.50
N LEU A 105 11.59 13.94 -19.76
CA LEU A 105 11.79 13.03 -18.64
C LEU A 105 11.84 13.87 -17.36
N THR A 106 10.91 13.67 -16.44
CA THR A 106 10.84 14.40 -15.17
C THR A 106 10.99 13.42 -14.03
N PRO A 107 12.18 13.32 -13.41
CA PRO A 107 12.37 12.60 -12.16
C PRO A 107 11.55 13.26 -11.03
N GLY A 108 11.19 12.49 -10.03
CA GLY A 108 10.48 12.99 -8.87
C GLY A 108 10.58 12.03 -7.69
N GLY A 109 9.90 12.37 -6.61
CA GLY A 109 9.89 11.59 -5.39
C GLY A 109 10.56 12.30 -4.22
N PHE A 110 10.81 11.55 -3.16
CA PHE A 110 11.48 12.06 -1.97
C PHE A 110 12.29 10.97 -1.27
N LEU A 111 13.30 11.40 -0.52
CA LEU A 111 14.05 10.57 0.41
C LEU A 111 13.61 10.95 1.82
N GLU A 112 13.32 9.96 2.66
CA GLU A 112 12.79 10.18 3.99
C GLU A 112 13.49 9.31 5.03
N GLY A 113 13.89 9.92 6.15
CA GLY A 113 14.22 9.23 7.37
C GLY A 113 13.12 9.50 8.40
N THR A 114 12.46 8.45 8.87
CA THR A 114 11.35 8.52 9.83
C THR A 114 11.70 7.73 11.08
N MET A 115 11.33 8.26 12.23
CA MET A 115 11.34 7.57 13.52
C MET A 115 9.94 7.64 14.11
N LEU A 116 9.54 6.60 14.81
CA LEU A 116 8.27 6.56 15.52
C LEU A 116 8.40 5.90 16.89
N LEU A 117 7.50 6.30 17.77
CA LEU A 117 7.23 5.67 19.06
C LEU A 117 5.78 5.27 19.11
N ARG A 118 5.50 3.98 19.37
CA ARG A 118 4.16 3.43 19.63
C ARG A 118 4.01 3.11 21.11
N THR A 119 2.85 3.38 21.67
CA THR A 119 2.54 3.00 23.05
C THR A 119 2.27 1.50 23.19
N ARG A 120 2.11 0.79 22.06
CA ARG A 120 1.93 -0.67 21.97
C ARG A 120 2.83 -1.26 20.90
N ASN A 121 3.15 -2.54 21.06
CA ASN A 121 3.91 -3.27 20.05
C ASN A 121 2.95 -3.84 18.99
N GLU A 122 2.83 -3.15 17.86
CA GLU A 122 2.04 -3.64 16.73
C GLU A 122 2.74 -4.78 15.97
N ASN A 123 3.99 -5.08 16.29
CA ASN A 123 4.83 -5.99 15.53
C ASN A 123 4.85 -5.62 14.02
N ALA A 124 4.77 -4.34 13.75
CA ALA A 124 4.79 -3.74 12.43
C ALA A 124 6.03 -2.88 12.26
N ASP A 125 6.45 -2.62 11.03
CA ASP A 125 7.50 -1.67 10.73
C ASP A 125 6.95 -0.23 10.86
N ILE A 126 7.17 0.63 9.90
CA ILE A 126 6.87 2.05 9.99
C ILE A 126 5.40 2.40 9.68
N ALA A 127 4.74 1.60 8.84
CA ALA A 127 3.32 1.76 8.54
C ALA A 127 2.47 1.09 9.63
N ASN A 128 1.43 1.75 10.09
CA ASN A 128 0.52 1.17 11.09
C ASN A 128 -0.30 0.03 10.50
N SER A 129 -0.54 -0.99 11.32
CA SER A 129 -1.39 -2.13 10.98
C SER A 129 -2.73 -1.99 11.68
N TYR A 130 -3.60 -1.14 11.15
CA TYR A 130 -4.86 -0.73 11.79
C TYR A 130 -5.73 -1.89 12.26
N SER A 131 -5.89 -2.93 11.43
CA SER A 131 -6.68 -4.12 11.79
C SER A 131 -5.99 -5.05 12.79
N ALA A 132 -4.71 -4.82 13.10
CA ALA A 132 -3.91 -5.64 14.01
C ALA A 132 -3.48 -4.91 15.29
N ILE A 133 -3.99 -3.71 15.56
CA ILE A 133 -3.73 -2.99 16.82
C ILE A 133 -3.93 -3.95 18.00
N PRO A 134 -2.97 -4.08 18.93
CA PRO A 134 -3.03 -5.03 20.02
C PRO A 134 -4.25 -4.81 20.94
N LEU A 135 -5.00 -5.88 21.19
CA LEU A 135 -6.12 -5.84 22.11
C LEU A 135 -5.63 -5.63 23.55
N ASN A 136 -6.39 -4.92 24.37
CA ASN A 136 -6.01 -4.47 25.71
C ASN A 136 -5.49 -5.57 26.66
N GLY A 137 -5.95 -6.82 26.49
CA GLY A 137 -5.52 -7.97 27.29
C GLY A 137 -4.19 -8.59 26.87
N SER A 138 -3.62 -8.23 25.70
CA SER A 138 -2.42 -8.88 25.16
C SER A 138 -1.12 -8.34 25.76
N SER A 139 -0.06 -9.16 25.74
CA SER A 139 1.28 -8.74 26.14
C SER A 139 1.77 -7.59 25.26
N ASN A 140 1.49 -7.62 23.96
CA ASN A 140 1.87 -6.55 23.03
C ASN A 140 1.21 -5.20 23.36
N ALA A 141 0.05 -5.20 24.03
CA ALA A 141 -0.58 -3.99 24.53
C ALA A 141 0.11 -3.39 25.78
N LYS A 142 1.06 -4.11 26.38
CA LYS A 142 1.84 -3.69 27.56
C LYS A 142 3.25 -3.24 27.21
N LEU A 143 3.65 -3.37 25.93
CA LEU A 143 4.98 -3.06 25.45
C LEU A 143 4.90 -1.87 24.51
N SER A 144 5.64 -0.82 24.80
CA SER A 144 5.90 0.24 23.83
C SER A 144 7.01 -0.19 22.86
N GLU A 145 7.01 0.37 21.64
CA GLU A 145 8.08 0.12 20.69
C GLU A 145 8.60 1.41 20.05
N PHE A 146 9.88 1.42 19.75
CA PHE A 146 10.54 2.45 18.96
C PHE A 146 11.01 1.84 17.64
N ARG A 147 10.74 2.53 16.53
CA ARG A 147 11.18 2.14 15.19
C ARG A 147 11.80 3.30 14.44
N GLY A 148 12.74 3.00 13.55
CA GLY A 148 13.28 3.95 12.60
C GLY A 148 13.39 3.30 11.23
N SER A 149 13.09 4.04 10.16
CA SER A 149 13.14 3.51 8.80
C SER A 149 13.29 4.59 7.75
N ALA A 150 13.87 4.22 6.62
CA ALA A 150 13.90 5.04 5.41
C ALA A 150 12.97 4.49 4.30
N ARG A 151 12.15 3.50 4.60
CA ARG A 151 11.34 2.73 3.62
C ARG A 151 10.20 3.54 2.98
N ASN A 152 9.79 4.65 3.60
CA ASN A 152 8.81 5.57 3.01
C ASN A 152 9.37 6.34 1.81
N SER A 153 10.69 6.36 1.61
CA SER A 153 11.30 7.01 0.46
C SER A 153 10.66 6.53 -0.84
N GLU A 154 10.32 7.46 -1.71
CA GLU A 154 9.59 7.24 -2.96
C GLU A 154 10.37 7.83 -4.13
N LEU A 155 10.52 7.07 -5.20
CA LEU A 155 11.17 7.50 -6.43
C LEU A 155 10.20 7.36 -7.59
N SER A 156 10.17 8.35 -8.48
CA SER A 156 9.30 8.34 -9.64
C SER A 156 9.96 8.92 -10.88
N LEU A 157 9.39 8.56 -12.04
CA LEU A 157 9.77 9.12 -13.33
C LEU A 157 8.50 9.31 -14.18
N LEU A 158 8.26 10.55 -14.60
CA LEU A 158 7.25 10.88 -15.60
C LEU A 158 7.94 11.07 -16.95
N VAL A 159 7.46 10.36 -17.97
CA VAL A 159 7.90 10.46 -19.37
C VAL A 159 6.77 11.06 -20.18
N GLN A 160 7.03 12.14 -20.89
CA GLN A 160 6.01 12.84 -21.69
C GLN A 160 6.50 13.03 -23.13
N GLY A 161 5.57 12.98 -24.07
CA GLY A 161 5.82 13.22 -25.48
C GLY A 161 4.53 13.53 -26.23
N THR A 162 4.63 13.76 -27.52
CA THR A 162 3.49 14.01 -28.40
C THR A 162 3.58 13.17 -29.67
N ALA A 163 2.44 12.61 -30.09
CA ALA A 163 2.29 11.93 -31.37
C ALA A 163 1.13 12.61 -32.14
N GLY A 164 1.50 13.47 -33.09
CA GLY A 164 0.54 14.38 -33.73
C GLY A 164 -0.07 15.33 -32.70
N SER A 165 -1.39 15.31 -32.55
CA SER A 165 -2.10 16.13 -31.56
C SER A 165 -2.33 15.43 -30.21
N THR A 166 -1.96 14.16 -30.06
CA THR A 166 -2.17 13.37 -28.86
C THR A 166 -0.95 13.49 -27.93
N LYS A 167 -1.16 13.85 -26.66
CA LYS A 167 -0.11 13.81 -25.64
C LYS A 167 0.01 12.38 -25.11
N LEU A 168 1.25 11.92 -25.01
CA LEU A 168 1.60 10.60 -24.47
C LEU A 168 2.29 10.80 -23.13
N LYS A 169 1.90 10.01 -22.13
CA LYS A 169 2.53 9.99 -20.81
C LYS A 169 2.80 8.55 -20.39
N GLY A 170 3.94 8.34 -19.78
CA GLY A 170 4.28 7.13 -19.03
C GLY A 170 4.74 7.52 -17.64
N TYR A 171 4.39 6.75 -16.63
CA TYR A 171 4.78 7.03 -15.26
C TYR A 171 5.18 5.75 -14.53
N VAL A 172 6.22 5.83 -13.75
CA VAL A 172 6.62 4.78 -12.82
C VAL A 172 6.89 5.40 -11.45
N GLU A 173 6.47 4.72 -10.39
CA GLU A 173 6.67 5.10 -9.00
C GLU A 173 6.95 3.85 -8.16
N ALA A 174 7.95 3.92 -7.30
CA ALA A 174 8.34 2.84 -6.40
C ALA A 174 8.71 3.37 -5.02
N ASP A 175 8.49 2.58 -3.98
CA ASP A 175 8.97 2.77 -2.62
C ASP A 175 9.64 1.50 -2.09
N PHE A 176 10.01 1.48 -0.80
CA PHE A 176 10.64 0.32 -0.14
C PHE A 176 9.73 -0.34 0.93
N LEU A 177 8.43 -0.04 0.93
CA LEU A 177 7.45 -0.66 1.83
C LEU A 177 6.99 -2.05 1.35
N GLY A 178 7.76 -2.71 0.50
CA GLY A 178 7.55 -4.10 0.10
C GLY A 178 7.67 -5.07 1.27
N ALA A 179 7.06 -6.26 1.13
CA ALA A 179 6.95 -7.23 2.22
C ALA A 179 8.24 -8.01 2.51
N ALA A 180 9.19 -8.06 1.55
CA ALA A 180 10.35 -8.92 1.66
C ALA A 180 11.62 -8.13 1.99
N PRO A 181 12.30 -8.45 3.11
CA PRO A 181 13.68 -8.02 3.32
C PRO A 181 14.60 -8.79 2.36
N THR A 182 15.63 -8.13 1.85
CA THR A 182 16.69 -8.75 1.05
C THR A 182 17.86 -9.21 1.90
N ALA A 183 17.87 -8.84 3.18
CA ALA A 183 18.88 -9.22 4.17
C ALA A 183 18.23 -9.25 5.57
N ASN A 184 19.05 -9.32 6.62
CA ASN A 184 18.58 -9.37 7.98
C ASN A 184 18.25 -7.98 8.56
N TYR A 185 17.46 -7.94 9.63
CA TYR A 185 17.12 -6.72 10.38
C TYR A 185 18.20 -6.27 11.36
N VAL A 186 19.24 -7.07 11.55
CA VAL A 186 20.26 -6.81 12.60
C VAL A 186 21.33 -5.85 12.08
N GLU A 187 21.76 -6.06 10.84
CA GLU A 187 22.92 -5.33 10.28
C GLU A 187 22.58 -4.54 9.03
N SER A 188 21.88 -5.14 8.08
CA SER A 188 21.73 -4.58 6.73
C SER A 188 20.47 -3.76 6.56
N ASN A 189 19.34 -4.15 7.18
CA ASN A 189 18.03 -3.52 7.03
C ASN A 189 17.63 -3.27 5.56
N SER A 190 17.99 -4.21 4.68
CA SER A 190 17.81 -4.10 3.24
C SER A 190 16.42 -4.58 2.82
N TRP A 191 15.76 -3.85 1.91
CA TRP A 191 14.40 -4.12 1.47
C TRP A 191 14.28 -4.12 -0.05
N THR A 192 13.33 -4.91 -0.56
CA THR A 192 12.97 -4.89 -1.99
C THR A 192 12.16 -3.65 -2.32
N PRO A 193 12.43 -3.02 -3.48
CA PRO A 193 11.54 -2.01 -4.02
C PRO A 193 10.13 -2.57 -4.24
N ARG A 194 9.11 -1.75 -3.95
CA ARG A 194 7.71 -2.04 -4.24
C ARG A 194 7.23 -1.14 -5.37
N LEU A 195 6.72 -1.73 -6.46
CA LEU A 195 6.06 -0.98 -7.51
C LEU A 195 4.75 -0.38 -6.98
N ARG A 196 4.64 0.94 -6.98
CA ARG A 196 3.44 1.67 -6.57
C ARG A 196 2.53 1.92 -7.76
N GLN A 197 3.05 2.57 -8.77
CA GLN A 197 2.35 2.88 -10.00
C GLN A 197 3.22 2.56 -11.20
N LEU A 198 2.59 2.08 -12.28
CA LEU A 198 3.19 1.91 -13.60
C LEU A 198 2.06 1.99 -14.63
N TRP A 199 1.98 3.08 -15.35
CA TRP A 199 0.89 3.28 -16.31
C TRP A 199 1.32 4.10 -17.52
N VAL A 200 0.53 3.96 -18.58
CA VAL A 200 0.59 4.79 -19.79
C VAL A 200 -0.72 5.53 -19.98
N GLN A 201 -0.65 6.75 -20.52
CA GLN A 201 -1.81 7.61 -20.73
C GLN A 201 -1.74 8.32 -22.08
N LEU A 202 -2.90 8.41 -22.72
CA LEU A 202 -3.12 9.10 -23.99
C LEU A 202 -4.14 10.21 -23.77
N ASP A 203 -3.73 11.48 -23.93
CA ASP A 203 -4.60 12.65 -23.81
C ASP A 203 -4.90 13.24 -25.17
N LYS A 204 -6.17 13.26 -25.57
CA LYS A 204 -6.63 13.83 -26.83
C LYS A 204 -7.11 15.28 -26.65
N PRO A 205 -6.91 16.18 -27.64
CA PRO A 205 -7.41 17.56 -27.59
C PRO A 205 -8.91 17.66 -27.39
N SER A 206 -9.67 16.64 -27.81
CA SER A 206 -11.13 16.54 -27.60
C SER A 206 -11.56 16.32 -26.15
N GLY A 207 -10.62 16.26 -25.19
CA GLY A 207 -10.87 16.04 -23.78
C GLY A 207 -11.06 14.58 -23.37
N TRP A 208 -10.77 13.63 -24.26
CA TRP A 208 -10.72 12.20 -23.91
C TRP A 208 -9.32 11.84 -23.40
N THR A 209 -9.28 11.08 -22.32
CA THR A 209 -8.08 10.47 -21.76
C THR A 209 -8.26 8.97 -21.62
N ILE A 210 -7.28 8.19 -22.04
CA ILE A 210 -7.23 6.75 -21.86
C ILE A 210 -6.01 6.44 -21.01
N THR A 211 -6.17 5.73 -19.91
CA THR A 211 -5.08 5.31 -19.00
C THR A 211 -5.12 3.80 -18.84
N ALA A 212 -3.97 3.15 -18.93
CA ALA A 212 -3.82 1.70 -18.73
C ALA A 212 -2.58 1.39 -17.90
N GLY A 213 -2.70 0.48 -16.94
CA GLY A 213 -1.61 0.04 -16.07
C GLY A 213 -2.01 0.04 -14.60
N GLN A 214 -1.04 -0.06 -13.71
CA GLN A 214 -1.26 0.02 -12.26
C GLN A 214 -1.29 1.48 -11.82
N THR A 215 -2.43 1.93 -11.30
CA THR A 215 -2.69 3.31 -10.85
C THR A 215 -3.52 3.30 -9.59
N TRP A 216 -3.67 4.45 -8.93
CA TRP A 216 -4.67 4.59 -7.89
C TRP A 216 -6.05 4.25 -8.44
N SER A 217 -6.85 3.54 -7.64
CA SER A 217 -8.23 3.21 -8.00
C SER A 217 -9.02 4.46 -8.40
N LEU A 218 -9.96 4.32 -9.32
CA LEU A 218 -10.89 5.40 -9.66
C LEU A 218 -11.71 5.87 -8.45
N LEU A 219 -11.82 5.05 -7.39
CA LEU A 219 -12.50 5.44 -6.13
C LEU A 219 -11.69 6.42 -5.28
N THR A 220 -10.36 6.52 -5.46
CA THR A 220 -9.55 7.50 -4.72
C THR A 220 -9.96 8.92 -5.15
N THR A 221 -10.20 9.80 -4.18
CA THR A 221 -10.61 11.20 -4.43
C THR A 221 -9.49 11.95 -5.15
N ASN A 222 -9.84 12.82 -6.09
CA ASN A 222 -8.88 13.69 -6.76
C ASN A 222 -8.89 15.11 -6.14
N GLN A 223 -7.83 15.86 -6.36
CA GLN A 223 -7.75 17.28 -5.98
C GLN A 223 -8.45 18.18 -6.99
N GLN A 224 -8.44 17.76 -8.25
CA GLN A 224 -9.04 18.47 -9.37
C GLN A 224 -9.31 17.51 -10.53
N GLY A 225 -10.51 17.57 -11.09
CA GLY A 225 -10.92 16.75 -12.23
C GLY A 225 -10.85 15.25 -11.95
N ILE A 226 -10.56 14.47 -13.00
CA ILE A 226 -10.25 13.04 -12.88
C ILE A 226 -8.98 12.79 -13.69
N ALA A 227 -7.83 13.00 -13.08
CA ALA A 227 -6.53 12.86 -13.72
C ALA A 227 -5.61 11.98 -12.87
N SER A 228 -4.76 11.21 -13.52
CA SER A 228 -3.65 10.52 -12.86
C SER A 228 -2.68 11.56 -12.29
N LEU A 229 -2.08 11.29 -11.14
CA LEU A 229 -1.22 12.20 -10.38
C LEU A 229 -1.93 13.40 -9.73
N ALA A 230 -3.28 13.39 -9.70
CA ALA A 230 -4.09 14.40 -9.03
C ALA A 230 -4.89 13.81 -7.86
N GLU A 231 -4.52 12.63 -7.37
CA GLU A 231 -5.18 12.01 -6.23
C GLU A 231 -4.96 12.84 -4.96
N LEU A 232 -6.04 13.01 -4.19
CA LEU A 232 -6.02 13.69 -2.90
C LEU A 232 -5.58 12.70 -1.82
N ARG A 233 -4.28 12.71 -1.52
CA ARG A 233 -3.71 11.87 -0.47
C ARG A 233 -3.60 12.66 0.84
N PRO A 234 -3.95 12.06 2.00
CA PRO A 234 -3.66 12.68 3.29
C PRO A 234 -2.17 13.00 3.44
N GLY A 235 -1.85 14.19 3.92
CA GLY A 235 -0.49 14.71 3.99
C GLY A 235 0.32 14.26 5.22
N GLY A 236 -0.06 13.14 5.87
CA GLY A 236 0.62 12.63 7.06
C GLY A 236 1.96 11.94 6.81
N GLU A 237 2.58 11.49 7.90
CA GLU A 237 3.85 10.75 7.90
C GLU A 237 3.64 9.22 7.82
N ASP A 238 2.46 8.71 8.22
CA ASP A 238 2.15 7.28 8.16
C ASP A 238 2.08 6.79 6.71
N GLY A 239 2.88 5.79 6.37
CA GLY A 239 2.86 5.15 5.04
C GLY A 239 1.55 4.42 4.71
N GLN A 240 0.69 4.16 5.70
CA GLN A 240 -0.66 3.61 5.53
C GLN A 240 -1.73 4.69 5.40
N TYR A 241 -1.37 5.96 5.51
CA TYR A 241 -2.21 7.16 5.46
C TYR A 241 -3.12 7.32 6.69
N VAL A 242 -4.43 7.33 6.49
CA VAL A 242 -5.45 7.56 7.53
C VAL A 242 -6.57 6.53 7.36
N VAL A 243 -7.12 6.05 8.47
CA VAL A 243 -8.31 5.18 8.48
C VAL A 243 -9.45 5.85 7.73
N GLY A 244 -10.12 5.11 6.86
CA GLY A 244 -11.21 5.62 6.02
C GLY A 244 -10.78 6.15 4.66
N PHE A 245 -9.48 6.33 4.43
CA PHE A 245 -8.94 6.70 3.12
C PHE A 245 -9.13 5.58 2.10
N THR A 246 -9.58 5.93 0.90
CA THR A 246 -9.72 4.99 -0.23
C THR A 246 -8.40 4.89 -0.98
N TRP A 247 -7.56 3.91 -0.62
CA TRP A 247 -6.13 3.93 -0.88
C TRP A 247 -5.60 2.90 -1.90
N THR A 248 -6.43 2.00 -2.42
CA THR A 248 -5.95 0.91 -3.28
C THR A 248 -5.33 1.40 -4.59
N ARG A 249 -4.27 0.71 -5.03
CA ARG A 249 -3.69 0.83 -6.36
C ARG A 249 -3.96 -0.46 -7.13
N GLN A 250 -4.59 -0.31 -8.31
CA GLN A 250 -5.09 -1.43 -9.11
C GLN A 250 -4.53 -1.41 -10.52
N ARG A 251 -4.37 -2.59 -11.10
CA ARG A 251 -4.24 -2.73 -12.55
C ARG A 251 -5.58 -2.35 -13.16
N ALA A 252 -5.58 -1.36 -14.04
CA ALA A 252 -6.80 -0.75 -14.53
C ALA A 252 -6.70 -0.37 -16.01
N PHE A 253 -7.84 -0.37 -16.67
CA PHE A 253 -8.08 0.37 -17.90
C PHE A 253 -9.16 1.40 -17.63
N ARG A 254 -8.84 2.69 -17.85
CA ARG A 254 -9.69 3.83 -17.52
C ARG A 254 -9.89 4.70 -18.75
N VAL A 255 -11.13 5.12 -18.96
CA VAL A 255 -11.50 6.13 -19.96
C VAL A 255 -12.10 7.31 -19.21
N THR A 256 -11.57 8.49 -19.45
CA THR A 256 -12.03 9.74 -18.83
C THR A 256 -12.43 10.73 -19.91
N LYS A 257 -13.49 11.49 -19.66
CA LYS A 257 -13.93 12.61 -20.48
C LYS A 257 -13.99 13.87 -19.66
N ASN A 258 -13.29 14.91 -20.13
CA ASN A 258 -13.31 16.25 -19.60
C ASN A 258 -14.30 17.10 -20.42
N PHE A 259 -15.24 17.76 -19.74
CA PHE A 259 -16.19 18.73 -20.31
C PHE A 259 -15.82 20.13 -19.82
N ASN A 260 -14.96 20.80 -20.58
CA ASN A 260 -14.55 22.20 -20.37
C ASN A 260 -14.00 22.49 -18.97
N ASN A 261 -13.31 21.55 -18.34
CA ASN A 261 -12.74 21.65 -16.99
C ASN A 261 -13.77 21.97 -15.88
N LYS A 262 -15.05 21.73 -16.12
CA LYS A 262 -16.14 21.92 -15.14
C LYS A 262 -16.77 20.62 -14.68
N VAL A 263 -16.89 19.67 -15.60
CA VAL A 263 -17.44 18.33 -15.33
C VAL A 263 -16.51 17.31 -15.94
N TRP A 264 -16.23 16.29 -15.19
CA TRP A 264 -15.44 15.14 -15.62
C TRP A 264 -16.23 13.87 -15.39
N THR A 265 -16.14 12.94 -16.31
CA THR A 265 -16.71 11.61 -16.14
C THR A 265 -15.66 10.58 -16.44
N ALA A 266 -15.66 9.47 -15.70
CA ALA A 266 -14.75 8.36 -15.95
C ALA A 266 -15.46 7.03 -15.72
N PHE A 267 -14.99 6.05 -16.47
CA PHE A 267 -15.29 4.64 -16.29
C PHE A 267 -13.98 3.87 -16.24
N ALA A 268 -13.88 2.90 -15.35
CA ALA A 268 -12.73 2.02 -15.25
C ALA A 268 -13.17 0.57 -15.08
N VAL A 269 -12.35 -0.34 -15.61
CA VAL A 269 -12.30 -1.74 -15.23
C VAL A 269 -11.02 -1.97 -14.46
N GLU A 270 -11.14 -2.47 -13.23
CA GLU A 270 -10.01 -2.67 -12.34
C GLU A 270 -9.86 -4.15 -12.00
N GLU A 271 -8.63 -4.57 -11.69
CA GLU A 271 -8.35 -5.94 -11.31
C GLU A 271 -9.10 -6.30 -10.03
N PRO A 272 -9.92 -7.35 -10.07
CA PRO A 272 -10.67 -7.81 -8.92
C PRO A 272 -9.75 -8.62 -8.00
N GLU A 273 -9.95 -8.48 -6.72
CA GLU A 273 -9.36 -9.31 -5.67
C GLU A 273 -10.37 -9.42 -4.53
N THR A 274 -10.44 -10.56 -3.87
CA THR A 274 -11.38 -10.78 -2.76
C THR A 274 -10.64 -11.08 -1.48
N THR A 275 -10.81 -10.23 -0.48
CA THR A 275 -10.39 -10.50 0.90
C THR A 275 -11.56 -11.08 1.67
N TYR A 276 -11.30 -12.04 2.55
CA TYR A 276 -12.35 -12.65 3.36
C TYR A 276 -11.90 -12.91 4.79
N SER A 277 -12.88 -12.97 5.69
CA SER A 277 -12.70 -13.42 7.07
C SER A 277 -13.87 -14.27 7.52
N ALA A 278 -13.59 -15.48 7.97
CA ALA A 278 -14.61 -16.42 8.43
C ALA A 278 -14.07 -17.28 9.56
N ALA A 279 -14.89 -17.46 10.60
CA ALA A 279 -14.56 -18.34 11.72
C ALA A 279 -14.57 -19.84 11.33
N PHE A 280 -15.27 -20.18 10.24
CA PHE A 280 -15.30 -21.51 9.65
C PHE A 280 -15.15 -21.41 8.14
N VAL A 281 -14.25 -22.22 7.60
CA VAL A 281 -13.99 -22.33 6.14
C VAL A 281 -14.12 -23.78 5.74
N PRO A 282 -14.99 -24.13 4.77
CA PRO A 282 -15.08 -25.49 4.24
C PRO A 282 -13.74 -25.96 3.69
N ALA A 283 -13.31 -27.20 4.03
CA ALA A 283 -12.01 -27.71 3.63
C ALA A 283 -11.82 -27.89 2.12
N ASN A 284 -12.93 -28.01 1.36
CA ASN A 284 -12.94 -28.20 -0.08
C ASN A 284 -13.31 -26.92 -0.86
N ILE A 285 -13.24 -25.74 -0.22
CA ILE A 285 -13.44 -24.46 -0.92
C ILE A 285 -12.22 -24.10 -1.76
N MET A 286 -12.45 -23.53 -2.93
CA MET A 286 -11.43 -23.10 -3.89
C MET A 286 -11.73 -21.70 -4.41
N GLY A 287 -10.71 -21.07 -5.01
CA GLY A 287 -10.87 -19.77 -5.67
C GLY A 287 -10.67 -18.58 -4.72
N LEU A 288 -10.31 -18.83 -3.45
CA LEU A 288 -10.02 -17.79 -2.47
C LEU A 288 -8.54 -17.41 -2.49
N ASN A 289 -8.27 -16.16 -2.19
CA ASN A 289 -6.91 -15.68 -1.94
C ASN A 289 -6.45 -16.21 -0.57
N THR A 290 -5.36 -16.96 -0.56
CA THR A 290 -4.76 -17.52 0.64
C THR A 290 -3.53 -16.74 1.13
N SER A 291 -3.29 -15.55 0.55
CA SER A 291 -2.18 -14.69 0.97
C SER A 291 -2.29 -14.30 2.45
N PRO A 292 -1.19 -14.31 3.20
CA PRO A 292 -1.19 -13.99 4.63
C PRO A 292 -1.54 -12.54 4.97
N ASN A 293 -1.72 -11.68 3.98
CA ASN A 293 -2.11 -10.27 4.17
C ASN A 293 -3.61 -10.01 4.23
N ALA A 294 -4.42 -11.05 4.18
CA ALA A 294 -5.80 -10.85 4.58
C ALA A 294 -5.82 -10.40 6.04
N ALA A 295 -6.72 -9.50 6.39
CA ALA A 295 -6.89 -8.88 7.71
C ALA A 295 -6.98 -9.85 8.91
N THR A 296 -6.79 -11.12 8.67
CA THR A 296 -6.84 -12.19 9.66
C THR A 296 -5.47 -12.64 10.15
N GLY A 297 -4.37 -12.28 9.46
CA GLY A 297 -3.03 -12.80 9.77
C GLY A 297 -2.92 -14.33 9.72
N VAL A 298 -3.96 -15.03 9.31
CA VAL A 298 -4.02 -16.49 9.28
C VAL A 298 -3.85 -16.96 7.85
N ASN A 299 -2.70 -17.54 7.58
CA ASN A 299 -2.48 -18.34 6.38
C ASN A 299 -3.22 -19.66 6.58
N LEU A 300 -4.48 -19.71 6.23
CA LEU A 300 -5.34 -20.86 6.50
C LEU A 300 -4.97 -22.11 5.69
N LEU A 301 -4.17 -21.98 4.61
CA LEU A 301 -3.95 -23.09 3.67
C LEU A 301 -2.50 -23.28 3.19
N PRO A 302 -1.44 -23.20 4.01
CA PRO A 302 -0.10 -23.51 3.55
C PRO A 302 0.11 -25.00 3.21
N PHE A 303 -0.85 -25.85 3.54
CA PHE A 303 -0.74 -27.31 3.44
C PHE A 303 -1.64 -27.96 2.38
N LEU A 304 -2.39 -27.17 1.60
CA LEU A 304 -3.19 -27.73 0.49
C LEU A 304 -2.47 -27.51 -0.84
N PRO A 305 -1.74 -28.51 -1.35
CA PRO A 305 -0.74 -28.34 -2.41
C PRO A 305 -1.28 -27.89 -3.77
N ASN A 306 -2.58 -27.83 -3.98
CA ASN A 306 -3.18 -27.46 -5.27
C ASN A 306 -4.24 -26.35 -5.18
N TYR A 307 -4.40 -25.71 -4.02
CA TYR A 307 -5.52 -24.78 -3.77
C TYR A 307 -5.08 -23.37 -3.38
N SER A 308 -3.79 -23.14 -3.15
CA SER A 308 -3.26 -21.83 -2.78
C SER A 308 -2.83 -21.06 -4.02
N SER A 309 -3.55 -20.01 -4.36
CA SER A 309 -3.06 -18.98 -5.27
C SER A 309 -2.86 -17.68 -4.51
N GLY A 310 -1.87 -16.88 -4.89
CA GLY A 310 -1.70 -15.52 -4.37
C GLY A 310 -2.83 -14.57 -4.80
N PHE A 311 -3.84 -15.07 -5.54
CA PHE A 311 -4.93 -14.30 -6.11
C PHE A 311 -6.26 -15.04 -5.92
N SER A 312 -7.33 -14.29 -5.67
CA SER A 312 -8.69 -14.84 -5.72
C SER A 312 -9.11 -15.11 -7.17
N THR A 313 -10.02 -16.08 -7.37
CA THR A 313 -10.55 -16.40 -8.69
C THR A 313 -11.89 -15.68 -8.86
N ASN A 314 -11.88 -14.49 -9.44
CA ASN A 314 -13.05 -13.66 -9.62
C ASN A 314 -13.77 -13.94 -10.95
N LEU A 315 -15.06 -13.60 -11.02
CA LEU A 315 -15.90 -13.82 -12.21
C LEU A 315 -15.61 -12.81 -13.31
N ALA A 316 -15.43 -11.53 -12.93
CA ALA A 316 -15.27 -10.39 -13.81
C ALA A 316 -14.44 -9.31 -13.12
N PRO A 317 -13.90 -8.32 -13.85
CA PRO A 317 -13.24 -7.17 -13.24
C PRO A 317 -14.21 -6.36 -12.38
N ASP A 318 -13.68 -5.62 -11.42
CA ASP A 318 -14.43 -4.58 -10.71
C ASP A 318 -14.77 -3.46 -11.72
N LEU A 319 -16.02 -2.99 -11.71
CA LEU A 319 -16.52 -1.94 -12.60
C LEU A 319 -16.71 -0.65 -11.81
N LEU A 320 -16.09 0.42 -12.26
CA LEU A 320 -16.08 1.70 -11.54
C LEU A 320 -16.54 2.84 -12.43
N ALA A 321 -17.32 3.75 -11.84
CA ALA A 321 -17.71 4.99 -12.48
C ALA A 321 -17.50 6.16 -11.52
N LYS A 322 -17.10 7.31 -12.05
CA LYS A 322 -16.91 8.55 -11.30
C LYS A 322 -17.39 9.74 -12.11
N VAL A 323 -18.03 10.67 -11.43
CA VAL A 323 -18.32 12.02 -11.94
C VAL A 323 -17.70 13.02 -10.98
N ALA A 324 -16.96 13.99 -11.52
CA ALA A 324 -16.37 15.10 -10.76
C ALA A 324 -16.88 16.44 -11.26
N PHE A 325 -17.05 17.39 -10.33
CA PHE A 325 -17.57 18.73 -10.56
C PHE A 325 -16.60 19.78 -10.04
N GLU A 326 -16.34 20.80 -10.87
CA GLU A 326 -15.46 21.94 -10.59
C GLU A 326 -16.25 23.25 -10.62
N PRO A 327 -17.03 23.59 -9.58
CA PRO A 327 -17.83 24.81 -9.55
C PRO A 327 -17.01 26.10 -9.38
N GLY A 328 -15.68 25.96 -9.19
CA GLY A 328 -14.76 27.09 -9.02
C GLY A 328 -14.45 27.44 -7.56
N TRP A 329 -15.24 26.93 -6.60
CA TRP A 329 -15.02 27.10 -5.16
C TRP A 329 -14.66 25.80 -4.44
N GLY A 330 -14.49 24.70 -5.18
CA GLY A 330 -14.10 23.41 -4.66
C GLY A 330 -14.15 22.35 -5.73
N HIS A 331 -13.75 21.14 -5.36
CA HIS A 331 -13.84 19.90 -6.14
C HIS A 331 -14.80 18.94 -5.45
N PHE A 332 -15.70 18.30 -6.21
CA PHE A 332 -16.70 17.37 -5.68
C PHE A 332 -16.80 16.14 -6.57
N GLU A 333 -16.92 14.95 -5.97
CA GLU A 333 -17.02 13.70 -6.69
C GLU A 333 -18.18 12.83 -6.20
N ILE A 334 -18.79 12.08 -7.13
CA ILE A 334 -19.67 10.94 -6.87
C ILE A 334 -19.05 9.73 -7.54
N LYS A 335 -19.03 8.60 -6.82
CA LYS A 335 -18.34 7.37 -7.20
C LYS A 335 -19.27 6.18 -7.09
N ALA A 336 -19.12 5.21 -7.99
CA ALA A 336 -19.86 3.96 -7.96
C ALA A 336 -18.94 2.78 -8.25
N LEU A 337 -19.22 1.65 -7.62
CA LEU A 337 -18.47 0.40 -7.70
C LEU A 337 -19.44 -0.77 -7.87
N GLY A 338 -19.15 -1.68 -8.80
CA GLY A 338 -19.75 -2.99 -8.93
C GLY A 338 -18.68 -4.07 -8.87
N ARG A 339 -18.94 -5.14 -8.11
CA ARG A 339 -17.99 -6.24 -7.87
C ARG A 339 -18.65 -7.59 -8.09
N PHE A 340 -17.84 -8.61 -8.43
CA PHE A 340 -18.31 -9.94 -8.76
C PHE A 340 -17.44 -10.99 -8.07
N PHE A 341 -17.96 -11.54 -6.98
CA PHE A 341 -17.28 -12.56 -6.18
C PHE A 341 -17.57 -13.95 -6.71
N ARG A 342 -16.60 -14.85 -6.61
CA ARG A 342 -16.75 -16.25 -6.98
C ARG A 342 -15.95 -17.15 -6.06
N ASP A 343 -16.54 -18.26 -5.69
CA ASP A 343 -15.89 -19.40 -5.04
C ASP A 343 -16.35 -20.71 -5.68
N ARG A 344 -15.69 -21.79 -5.37
CA ARG A 344 -16.07 -23.12 -5.78
C ARG A 344 -15.92 -24.09 -4.63
N ILE A 345 -16.93 -24.90 -4.42
CA ILE A 345 -16.85 -26.09 -3.57
C ILE A 345 -16.48 -27.28 -4.46
N ALA A 346 -15.34 -27.90 -4.22
CA ALA A 346 -14.92 -29.10 -4.94
C ALA A 346 -15.79 -30.30 -4.57
N SER A 347 -16.00 -31.21 -5.52
CA SER A 347 -16.70 -32.46 -5.25
C SER A 347 -15.94 -33.32 -4.25
N THR A 348 -16.68 -34.08 -3.45
CA THR A 348 -16.16 -35.14 -2.59
C THR A 348 -16.63 -36.49 -3.12
N ALA A 349 -16.28 -37.58 -2.45
CA ALA A 349 -16.79 -38.91 -2.80
C ALA A 349 -18.32 -39.02 -2.67
N THR A 350 -18.96 -38.13 -1.87
CA THR A 350 -20.37 -38.19 -1.53
C THR A 350 -21.17 -36.97 -1.96
N THR A 351 -20.51 -35.89 -2.41
CA THR A 351 -21.18 -34.63 -2.80
C THR A 351 -20.65 -34.12 -4.13
N ASN A 352 -21.54 -33.63 -4.97
CA ASN A 352 -21.18 -32.95 -6.21
C ASN A 352 -20.61 -31.55 -5.91
N GLY A 353 -19.55 -31.18 -6.65
CA GLY A 353 -19.00 -29.82 -6.58
C GLY A 353 -19.91 -28.81 -7.29
N HIS A 354 -19.89 -27.58 -6.80
CA HIS A 354 -20.62 -26.46 -7.38
C HIS A 354 -19.83 -25.15 -7.27
N THR A 355 -20.18 -24.20 -8.11
CA THR A 355 -19.60 -22.84 -8.11
C THR A 355 -20.63 -21.86 -7.61
N ASN A 356 -20.26 -21.01 -6.68
CA ASN A 356 -21.07 -19.91 -6.20
C ASN A 356 -20.61 -18.59 -6.83
N THR A 357 -21.54 -17.69 -7.09
CA THR A 357 -21.29 -16.31 -7.50
C THR A 357 -22.16 -15.38 -6.69
N THR A 358 -21.63 -14.23 -6.31
CA THR A 358 -22.38 -13.20 -5.61
C THR A 358 -21.86 -11.82 -6.01
N GLU A 359 -22.68 -10.80 -5.86
CA GLU A 359 -22.34 -9.44 -6.26
C GLU A 359 -22.08 -8.57 -5.05
N GLY A 360 -21.21 -7.57 -5.23
CA GLY A 360 -20.98 -6.48 -4.30
C GLY A 360 -21.13 -5.13 -5.00
N TYR A 361 -21.34 -4.10 -4.24
CA TYR A 361 -21.49 -2.75 -4.78
C TYR A 361 -21.06 -1.70 -3.77
N GLY A 362 -20.73 -0.50 -4.26
CA GLY A 362 -20.40 0.66 -3.44
C GLY A 362 -20.85 1.96 -4.09
N LEU A 363 -21.25 2.90 -3.24
CA LEU A 363 -21.50 4.29 -3.61
C LEU A 363 -20.66 5.18 -2.71
N GLY A 364 -19.97 6.16 -3.30
CA GLY A 364 -19.07 7.04 -2.57
C GLY A 364 -19.13 8.47 -3.05
N PHE A 365 -18.51 9.31 -2.26
CA PHE A 365 -18.35 10.73 -2.54
C PHE A 365 -16.93 11.18 -2.19
N GLY A 366 -16.54 12.33 -2.70
CA GLY A 366 -15.29 13.02 -2.36
C GLY A 366 -15.50 14.53 -2.51
N ALA A 367 -14.83 15.30 -1.65
CA ALA A 367 -14.83 16.76 -1.74
C ALA A 367 -13.50 17.33 -1.26
N LEU A 368 -13.05 18.40 -1.92
CA LEU A 368 -11.97 19.29 -1.50
C LEU A 368 -12.45 20.73 -1.61
N MET A 369 -12.46 21.44 -0.50
CA MET A 369 -12.98 22.80 -0.40
C MET A 369 -11.89 23.73 0.15
N PRO A 370 -11.30 24.59 -0.70
CA PRO A 370 -10.37 25.62 -0.26
C PRO A 370 -11.11 26.81 0.35
N PHE A 371 -10.73 27.20 1.56
CA PHE A 371 -11.24 28.36 2.30
C PHE A 371 -10.15 29.40 2.56
N ALA A 372 -10.57 30.58 3.07
CA ALA A 372 -9.66 31.65 3.51
C ALA A 372 -8.58 32.01 2.47
N ASN A 373 -8.98 32.20 1.22
CA ASN A 373 -8.06 32.45 0.10
C ASN A 373 -7.01 31.35 -0.08
N LYS A 374 -7.45 30.09 -0.02
CA LYS A 374 -6.62 28.87 -0.13
C LYS A 374 -5.59 28.71 0.98
N LYS A 375 -5.83 29.29 2.15
CA LYS A 375 -5.03 29.04 3.35
C LYS A 375 -5.52 27.81 4.13
N LEU A 376 -6.74 27.37 3.89
CA LEU A 376 -7.33 26.23 4.56
C LEU A 376 -8.00 25.33 3.52
N ASP A 377 -7.48 24.16 3.34
CA ASP A 377 -8.05 23.11 2.50
C ASP A 377 -8.78 22.10 3.40
N VAL A 378 -10.08 21.94 3.20
CA VAL A 378 -10.91 20.96 3.90
C VAL A 378 -11.26 19.84 2.94
N SER A 379 -10.98 18.61 3.34
CA SER A 379 -11.27 17.39 2.57
C SER A 379 -12.27 16.49 3.29
N LEU A 380 -13.10 15.80 2.51
CA LEU A 380 -14.05 14.81 2.99
C LEU A 380 -14.24 13.74 1.93
N GLU A 381 -14.19 12.46 2.32
CA GLU A 381 -14.54 11.36 1.43
C GLU A 381 -15.25 10.24 2.18
N GLY A 382 -16.01 9.43 1.46
CA GLY A 382 -16.68 8.27 2.02
C GLY A 382 -17.08 7.27 0.95
N LEU A 383 -17.28 6.02 1.40
CA LEU A 383 -17.77 4.91 0.58
C LEU A 383 -18.64 4.01 1.45
N LEU A 384 -19.82 3.66 0.93
CA LEU A 384 -20.80 2.77 1.55
C LEU A 384 -21.14 1.64 0.61
N GLY A 385 -21.30 0.42 1.09
CA GLY A 385 -21.68 -0.68 0.21
C GLY A 385 -21.62 -2.06 0.82
N GLN A 386 -21.48 -3.04 -0.05
CA GLN A 386 -21.26 -4.44 0.29
C GLN A 386 -20.04 -4.97 -0.44
N GLY A 387 -19.13 -5.60 0.31
CA GLY A 387 -17.91 -6.16 -0.26
C GLY A 387 -16.91 -5.10 -0.70
N ILE A 388 -16.72 -4.04 0.08
CA ILE A 388 -15.85 -2.91 -0.26
C ILE A 388 -14.62 -2.81 0.65
N GLY A 389 -14.37 -3.79 1.53
CA GLY A 389 -13.35 -3.76 2.59
C GLY A 389 -11.94 -3.49 2.07
N ARG A 390 -11.53 -4.17 1.00
CA ARG A 390 -10.20 -4.00 0.40
C ARG A 390 -9.88 -2.57 -0.08
N TYR A 391 -10.90 -1.77 -0.32
CA TYR A 391 -10.71 -0.38 -0.76
C TYR A 391 -10.38 0.58 0.38
N GLY A 392 -10.39 0.13 1.64
CA GLY A 392 -10.00 0.91 2.81
C GLY A 392 -8.55 0.72 3.23
N SER A 393 -8.04 1.69 3.96
CA SER A 393 -6.69 1.67 4.53
C SER A 393 -6.52 0.66 5.68
N SER A 394 -7.62 0.30 6.37
CA SER A 394 -7.59 -0.62 7.51
C SER A 394 -7.55 -2.10 7.12
N GLY A 395 -7.75 -2.43 5.85
CA GLY A 395 -7.72 -3.81 5.36
C GLY A 395 -8.82 -4.69 5.97
N LEU A 396 -10.03 -4.15 6.18
CA LEU A 396 -11.20 -4.95 6.55
C LEU A 396 -11.56 -5.91 5.42
N PRO A 397 -12.11 -7.11 5.72
CA PRO A 397 -12.42 -8.10 4.70
C PRO A 397 -13.65 -7.71 3.89
N ASP A 398 -13.62 -7.99 2.57
CA ASP A 398 -14.76 -7.79 1.67
C ASP A 398 -15.94 -8.72 1.99
N ALA A 399 -15.66 -9.96 2.41
CA ALA A 399 -16.66 -11.00 2.54
C ALA A 399 -16.41 -11.93 3.73
N THR A 400 -17.43 -12.66 4.11
CA THR A 400 -17.34 -13.88 4.91
C THR A 400 -17.81 -15.09 4.10
N ILE A 401 -17.86 -16.26 4.73
CA ILE A 401 -18.24 -17.53 4.09
C ILE A 401 -19.47 -18.11 4.81
N ASN A 402 -20.48 -18.48 4.04
CA ASN A 402 -21.58 -19.30 4.55
C ASN A 402 -21.07 -20.72 4.79
N PRO A 403 -21.08 -21.23 6.01
CA PRO A 403 -20.48 -22.54 6.34
C PRO A 403 -21.20 -23.73 5.74
N THR A 404 -22.46 -23.60 5.34
CA THR A 404 -23.27 -24.69 4.80
C THR A 404 -23.11 -24.80 3.28
N THR A 405 -23.11 -23.68 2.57
CA THR A 405 -23.04 -23.64 1.11
C THR A 405 -21.64 -23.37 0.59
N GLY A 406 -20.74 -22.89 1.43
CA GLY A 406 -19.41 -22.39 1.05
C GLY A 406 -19.43 -21.03 0.33
N ALA A 407 -20.62 -20.47 0.04
CA ALA A 407 -20.75 -19.24 -0.72
C ALA A 407 -20.15 -18.05 0.00
N LEU A 408 -19.39 -17.21 -0.73
CA LEU A 408 -18.96 -15.91 -0.28
C LEU A 408 -20.16 -15.00 0.00
N ARG A 409 -20.09 -14.27 1.10
CA ARG A 409 -21.13 -13.35 1.58
C ARG A 409 -20.49 -11.98 1.75
N PRO A 410 -20.66 -11.04 0.80
CA PRO A 410 -20.13 -9.69 0.89
C PRO A 410 -20.68 -8.99 2.14
N LEU A 411 -19.78 -8.39 2.93
CA LEU A 411 -20.13 -7.69 4.16
C LEU A 411 -20.70 -6.30 3.84
N ARG A 412 -21.62 -5.84 4.68
CA ARG A 412 -22.08 -4.44 4.66
C ARG A 412 -21.02 -3.58 5.31
N GLU A 413 -20.55 -2.56 4.62
CA GLU A 413 -19.40 -1.79 5.05
C GLU A 413 -19.62 -0.30 4.81
N ALA A 414 -18.96 0.49 5.65
CA ALA A 414 -18.93 1.93 5.57
C ALA A 414 -17.54 2.43 5.90
N ARG A 415 -17.10 3.47 5.19
CA ARG A 415 -15.89 4.22 5.54
C ARG A 415 -16.09 5.71 5.30
N ILE A 416 -15.43 6.49 6.11
CA ILE A 416 -15.42 7.94 6.01
C ILE A 416 -14.07 8.46 6.50
N MET A 417 -13.54 9.45 5.82
CA MET A 417 -12.38 10.22 6.26
C MET A 417 -12.65 11.70 5.98
N GLY A 418 -12.26 12.55 6.91
CA GLY A 418 -12.28 13.99 6.74
C GLY A 418 -11.06 14.62 7.41
N GLY A 419 -10.71 15.81 6.96
CA GLY A 419 -9.59 16.53 7.54
C GLY A 419 -9.36 17.89 6.90
N PHE A 420 -8.33 18.54 7.37
CA PHE A 420 -7.93 19.83 6.81
C PHE A 420 -6.41 19.99 6.81
N VAL A 421 -5.94 20.86 5.91
CA VAL A 421 -4.58 21.39 5.90
C VAL A 421 -4.64 22.90 5.98
N TYR A 422 -3.98 23.48 6.98
CA TYR A 422 -3.88 24.92 7.16
C TYR A 422 -2.48 25.42 6.81
N HIS A 423 -2.39 26.20 5.75
CA HIS A 423 -1.17 26.82 5.24
C HIS A 423 -0.90 28.12 6.01
N HIS A 424 -0.28 28.00 7.20
CA HIS A 424 -0.08 29.14 8.10
C HIS A 424 0.85 30.19 7.50
N ARG A 425 1.96 29.75 6.91
CA ARG A 425 2.97 30.60 6.24
C ARG A 425 3.60 29.78 5.10
N SER A 426 4.42 30.44 4.28
CA SER A 426 5.16 29.74 3.20
C SER A 426 6.03 28.56 3.67
N ARG A 427 6.29 28.44 4.98
CA ARG A 427 7.14 27.39 5.54
C ARG A 427 6.45 26.41 6.47
N LEU A 428 5.18 26.61 6.81
CA LEU A 428 4.49 25.77 7.81
C LEU A 428 3.11 25.40 7.36
N ASP A 429 2.87 24.10 7.24
CA ASP A 429 1.55 23.49 7.08
C ASP A 429 1.18 22.74 8.36
N LEU A 430 -0.01 22.99 8.86
CA LEU A 430 -0.63 22.25 9.96
C LEU A 430 -1.74 21.39 9.37
N TYR A 431 -1.88 20.17 9.82
CA TYR A 431 -2.96 19.29 9.34
C TYR A 431 -3.59 18.50 10.48
N ALA A 432 -4.86 18.15 10.30
CA ALA A 432 -5.53 17.13 11.10
C ALA A 432 -6.50 16.34 10.24
N TYR A 433 -6.60 15.04 10.51
CA TYR A 433 -7.51 14.12 9.85
C TYR A 433 -8.18 13.22 10.88
N GLY A 434 -9.34 12.70 10.52
CA GLY A 434 -10.01 11.65 11.26
C GLY A 434 -10.82 10.78 10.33
N GLY A 435 -10.98 9.51 10.69
CA GLY A 435 -11.75 8.58 9.89
C GLY A 435 -12.20 7.36 10.66
N ASP A 436 -13.13 6.62 10.06
CA ASP A 436 -13.69 5.37 10.58
C ASP A 436 -13.95 4.40 9.44
N GLU A 437 -13.65 3.13 9.67
CA GLU A 437 -14.02 2.01 8.81
C GLU A 437 -14.80 0.98 9.62
N TYR A 438 -15.96 0.60 9.10
CA TYR A 438 -16.91 -0.31 9.73
C TYR A 438 -17.20 -1.50 8.82
N ALA A 439 -17.19 -2.72 9.42
CA ALA A 439 -17.66 -3.95 8.76
C ALA A 439 -18.82 -4.58 9.56
N GLY A 440 -19.93 -4.79 8.89
CA GLY A 440 -21.16 -5.34 9.43
C GLY A 440 -21.02 -6.80 9.81
N ARG A 441 -21.83 -7.23 10.78
CA ARG A 441 -21.94 -8.63 11.16
C ARG A 441 -22.71 -9.43 10.12
N ASP A 442 -22.19 -10.63 9.75
CA ASP A 442 -22.91 -11.66 9.01
C ASP A 442 -22.57 -13.03 9.63
N ALA A 443 -23.38 -13.46 10.61
CA ALA A 443 -23.10 -14.56 11.50
C ALA A 443 -23.92 -15.81 11.14
N PHE A 444 -23.28 -16.97 11.25
CA PHE A 444 -23.86 -18.27 10.99
C PHE A 444 -23.54 -19.25 12.13
N ILE A 445 -24.19 -20.40 12.08
CA ILE A 445 -23.82 -21.60 12.82
C ILE A 445 -23.25 -22.61 11.82
N SER A 446 -22.09 -23.18 12.11
CA SER A 446 -21.48 -24.19 11.25
C SER A 446 -22.26 -25.51 11.31
N PRO A 447 -22.06 -26.44 10.36
CA PRO A 447 -22.67 -27.77 10.41
C PRO A 447 -22.34 -28.56 11.69
N THR A 448 -21.26 -28.19 12.39
CA THR A 448 -20.86 -28.80 13.67
C THR A 448 -21.39 -28.06 14.89
N GLY A 449 -22.27 -27.08 14.70
CA GLY A 449 -22.88 -26.31 15.80
C GLY A 449 -22.00 -25.20 16.39
N THR A 450 -20.87 -24.84 15.74
CA THR A 450 -19.95 -23.81 16.21
C THR A 450 -20.22 -22.44 15.56
N ALA A 451 -19.69 -21.38 16.17
CA ALA A 451 -19.74 -20.04 15.60
C ALA A 451 -19.11 -20.00 14.21
N ALA A 452 -19.78 -19.36 13.24
CA ALA A 452 -19.28 -19.21 11.87
C ALA A 452 -19.68 -17.83 11.31
N GLY A 453 -19.13 -17.48 10.14
CA GLY A 453 -19.32 -16.18 9.51
C GLY A 453 -18.46 -15.09 10.14
N TYR A 454 -18.91 -13.83 10.01
CA TYR A 454 -18.21 -12.64 10.50
C TYR A 454 -18.95 -12.02 11.70
N GLY A 455 -18.22 -11.82 12.81
CA GLY A 455 -18.76 -11.18 14.01
C GLY A 455 -19.84 -12.00 14.73
N SER A 456 -19.77 -13.34 14.69
CA SER A 456 -20.75 -14.18 15.36
C SER A 456 -20.82 -13.88 16.86
N PRO A 457 -22.01 -13.67 17.44
CA PRO A 457 -22.18 -13.46 18.87
C PRO A 457 -21.86 -14.70 19.72
N LEU A 458 -21.70 -15.85 19.09
CA LEU A 458 -21.35 -17.12 19.75
C LEU A 458 -19.83 -17.32 19.86
N VAL A 459 -19.01 -16.41 19.31
CA VAL A 459 -17.54 -16.44 19.52
C VAL A 459 -17.25 -16.21 21.01
N SER A 460 -16.49 -17.13 21.60
CA SER A 460 -16.04 -17.00 22.99
C SER A 460 -14.80 -16.12 23.07
N TYR A 461 -14.85 -15.11 23.90
CA TYR A 461 -13.71 -14.24 24.22
C TYR A 461 -13.07 -14.58 25.58
N ALA A 462 -13.28 -15.78 26.10
CA ALA A 462 -12.66 -16.22 27.34
C ALA A 462 -11.11 -16.14 27.29
N SER A 463 -10.52 -16.41 26.14
CA SER A 463 -9.08 -16.25 25.91
C SER A 463 -8.60 -14.79 25.84
N CYS A 464 -9.50 -13.82 25.71
CA CYS A 464 -9.15 -12.41 25.65
C CYS A 464 -9.04 -11.70 27.00
N THR A 465 -9.15 -12.44 28.10
CA THR A 465 -9.24 -11.88 29.47
C THR A 465 -7.88 -11.68 30.14
N ASN A 466 -6.84 -12.39 29.69
CA ASN A 466 -5.50 -12.30 30.27
C ASN A 466 -4.41 -12.61 29.24
N GLU A 467 -3.19 -12.23 29.54
CA GLU A 467 -2.05 -12.32 28.63
C GLU A 467 -1.70 -13.77 28.23
N VAL A 468 -1.80 -14.71 29.16
CA VAL A 468 -1.43 -16.13 28.90
C VAL A 468 -2.41 -16.77 27.92
N ALA A 469 -3.69 -16.41 28.00
CA ALA A 469 -4.73 -16.96 27.15
C ALA A 469 -4.85 -16.25 25.79
N MET A 470 -4.20 -15.10 25.60
CA MET A 470 -4.36 -14.23 24.41
C MET A 470 -3.98 -14.86 23.08
N ASN A 471 -3.16 -15.92 23.06
CA ASN A 471 -2.82 -16.64 21.81
C ASN A 471 -4.06 -17.23 21.10
N GLY A 472 -5.16 -17.44 21.83
CA GLY A 472 -6.46 -17.87 21.28
C GLY A 472 -7.46 -16.74 21.12
N CYS A 473 -7.10 -15.50 21.47
CA CYS A 473 -7.99 -14.36 21.31
C CYS A 473 -7.98 -13.86 19.87
N GLY A 474 -9.08 -14.06 19.18
CA GLY A 474 -9.30 -13.57 17.84
C GLY A 474 -10.76 -13.27 17.60
N GLY A 475 -11.06 -12.35 16.70
CA GLY A 475 -12.44 -12.00 16.38
C GLY A 475 -12.53 -11.00 15.23
N ALA A 476 -13.73 -10.83 14.75
CA ALA A 476 -14.03 -9.92 13.65
C ALA A 476 -14.00 -8.46 14.10
N ASN A 477 -13.31 -7.61 13.39
CA ASN A 477 -13.33 -6.17 13.60
C ASN A 477 -14.73 -5.62 13.32
N ARG A 478 -15.28 -4.82 14.24
CA ARG A 478 -16.51 -4.08 14.03
C ARG A 478 -16.22 -2.76 13.36
N ASN A 479 -15.32 -1.99 13.95
CA ASN A 479 -14.86 -0.73 13.40
C ASN A 479 -13.47 -0.38 13.91
N ILE A 480 -12.79 0.42 13.12
CA ILE A 480 -11.49 1.00 13.42
C ILE A 480 -11.60 2.48 13.13
N TYR A 481 -11.21 3.33 14.07
CA TYR A 481 -11.20 4.77 13.86
C TYR A 481 -9.86 5.38 14.26
N GLU A 482 -9.56 6.49 13.63
CA GLU A 482 -8.32 7.24 13.82
C GLU A 482 -8.60 8.72 13.97
N ALA A 483 -7.77 9.37 14.78
CA ALA A 483 -7.61 10.82 14.79
C ALA A 483 -6.11 11.13 14.76
N THR A 484 -5.71 11.96 13.81
CA THR A 484 -4.30 12.33 13.62
C THR A 484 -4.15 13.82 13.42
N ALA A 485 -3.04 14.38 13.92
CA ALA A 485 -2.67 15.77 13.70
C ALA A 485 -1.15 15.91 13.63
N GLY A 486 -0.70 16.87 12.83
CA GLY A 486 0.72 17.08 12.65
C GLY A 486 1.04 18.37 11.92
N TYR A 487 2.31 18.50 11.58
CA TYR A 487 2.78 19.62 10.79
C TYR A 487 3.95 19.21 9.89
N TRP A 488 4.15 19.99 8.81
CA TRP A 488 5.36 20.01 8.02
C TRP A 488 5.97 21.40 8.05
N TYR A 489 7.26 21.47 8.40
CA TYR A 489 8.02 22.71 8.40
C TYR A 489 9.12 22.65 7.32
N ARG A 490 9.07 23.57 6.36
CA ARG A 490 10.03 23.69 5.25
C ARG A 490 11.31 24.34 5.73
N LEU A 491 12.34 23.52 5.93
CA LEU A 491 13.69 23.96 6.31
C LEU A 491 14.39 24.64 5.14
N TYR A 492 14.23 24.06 3.95
CA TYR A 492 14.84 24.56 2.71
C TYR A 492 13.88 24.39 1.54
N ARG A 493 13.93 25.36 0.60
CA ARG A 493 13.30 25.29 -0.72
C ARG A 493 14.15 26.09 -1.70
N GLY A 494 14.58 25.48 -2.81
CA GLY A 494 15.44 26.10 -3.82
C GLY A 494 15.79 25.11 -4.94
N GLU A 495 16.80 25.47 -5.73
CA GLU A 495 17.26 24.74 -6.92
C GLU A 495 17.51 23.24 -6.70
N PHE A 496 17.92 22.87 -5.50
CA PHE A 496 18.20 21.47 -5.14
C PHE A 496 16.97 20.74 -4.56
N GLY A 497 15.75 21.28 -4.72
CA GLY A 497 14.54 20.69 -4.20
C GLY A 497 14.09 21.29 -2.87
N ARG A 498 13.44 20.46 -2.02
CA ARG A 498 12.82 20.92 -0.76
C ARG A 498 13.15 19.97 0.38
N ILE A 499 13.54 20.52 1.54
CA ILE A 499 13.75 19.77 2.78
C ILE A 499 12.67 20.16 3.77
N GLU A 500 11.95 19.18 4.30
CA GLU A 500 10.90 19.37 5.29
C GLU A 500 11.15 18.49 6.52
N GLN A 501 10.81 19.01 7.68
CA GLN A 501 10.74 18.28 8.93
C GLN A 501 9.28 18.21 9.36
N GLY A 502 8.82 17.01 9.73
CA GLY A 502 7.48 16.73 10.19
C GLY A 502 7.43 16.17 11.59
N ASN A 503 6.30 16.38 12.27
CA ASN A 503 5.89 15.62 13.44
C ASN A 503 4.39 15.35 13.36
N GLN A 504 4.00 14.13 13.71
CA GLN A 504 2.62 13.67 13.70
C GLN A 504 2.30 12.88 14.97
N VAL A 505 1.12 13.09 15.51
CA VAL A 505 0.54 12.27 16.57
C VAL A 505 -0.70 11.60 16.03
N VAL A 506 -0.81 10.30 16.22
CA VAL A 506 -1.92 9.47 15.77
C VAL A 506 -2.52 8.77 16.98
N TYR A 507 -3.84 8.78 17.09
CA TYR A 507 -4.60 7.94 17.99
C TYR A 507 -5.45 6.98 17.16
N ILE A 508 -5.28 5.68 17.38
CA ILE A 508 -6.02 4.62 16.68
C ILE A 508 -6.78 3.80 17.71
N HIS A 509 -8.02 3.43 17.38
CA HIS A 509 -8.84 2.55 18.20
C HIS A 509 -9.52 1.47 17.37
N ARG A 510 -9.42 0.23 17.83
CA ARG A 510 -9.97 -0.97 17.21
C ARG A 510 -10.99 -1.62 18.13
N ASN A 511 -12.19 -1.88 17.63
CA ASN A 511 -13.24 -2.64 18.31
C ASN A 511 -13.52 -3.95 17.57
N LEU A 512 -13.61 -5.04 18.29
CA LEU A 512 -14.18 -6.27 17.75
C LEU A 512 -15.71 -6.28 17.93
N TRP A 513 -16.39 -7.17 17.21
CA TRP A 513 -17.78 -7.48 17.51
C TRP A 513 -17.91 -8.15 18.87
N SER A 514 -18.98 -7.86 19.59
CA SER A 514 -19.29 -8.51 20.87
C SER A 514 -19.58 -10.00 20.69
N GLY A 515 -19.11 -10.81 21.63
CA GLY A 515 -19.34 -12.24 21.73
C GLY A 515 -19.62 -12.67 23.18
N ILE A 516 -19.41 -13.94 23.47
CA ILE A 516 -19.60 -14.48 24.83
C ILE A 516 -18.43 -13.99 25.72
N GLY A 517 -18.78 -13.36 26.85
CA GLY A 517 -17.87 -12.92 27.88
C GLY A 517 -17.49 -11.45 27.83
N THR A 518 -17.12 -10.91 26.66
CA THR A 518 -16.64 -9.51 26.55
C THR A 518 -16.77 -8.97 25.14
N THR A 519 -16.41 -7.69 24.97
CA THR A 519 -16.18 -7.03 23.68
C THR A 519 -14.73 -6.55 23.66
N PRO A 520 -13.80 -7.32 23.05
CA PRO A 520 -12.40 -6.93 23.04
C PRO A 520 -12.17 -5.68 22.21
N GLN A 521 -11.26 -4.84 22.69
CA GLN A 521 -10.87 -3.59 22.03
C GLN A 521 -9.41 -3.29 22.29
N GLY A 522 -8.82 -2.42 21.48
CA GLY A 522 -7.45 -1.96 21.62
C GLY A 522 -7.29 -0.55 21.07
N SER A 523 -6.36 0.21 21.64
CA SER A 523 -6.00 1.53 21.14
C SER A 523 -4.50 1.70 21.18
N ASP A 524 -3.96 2.48 20.26
CA ASP A 524 -2.55 2.88 20.28
C ASP A 524 -2.42 4.38 20.06
N VAL A 525 -1.32 4.94 20.57
CA VAL A 525 -0.86 6.29 20.27
C VAL A 525 0.50 6.17 19.61
N VAL A 526 0.61 6.75 18.43
CA VAL A 526 1.85 6.75 17.66
C VAL A 526 2.34 8.18 17.49
N VAL A 527 3.63 8.40 17.74
CA VAL A 527 4.28 9.69 17.50
C VAL A 527 5.35 9.49 16.45
N TYR A 528 5.25 10.24 15.36
CA TYR A 528 6.22 10.26 14.28
C TYR A 528 7.08 11.52 14.33
N THR A 529 8.32 11.39 13.85
CA THR A 529 9.16 12.49 13.43
C THR A 529 9.91 12.12 12.17
N SER A 530 9.89 12.97 11.17
CA SER A 530 10.48 12.72 9.86
C SER A 530 11.31 13.89 9.36
N LEU A 531 12.36 13.55 8.61
CA LEU A 531 13.06 14.49 7.74
C LEU A 531 12.91 13.99 6.31
N ARG A 532 12.32 14.83 5.44
CA ARG A 532 12.03 14.49 4.06
C ARG A 532 12.72 15.44 3.10
N PHE A 533 13.43 14.90 2.13
CA PHE A 533 14.04 15.65 1.02
C PHE A 533 13.31 15.31 -0.27
N TYR A 534 12.57 16.26 -0.81
CA TYR A 534 11.94 16.16 -2.13
C TYR A 534 12.94 16.50 -3.21
N LEU A 535 13.01 15.66 -4.23
CA LEU A 535 13.83 15.88 -5.41
C LEU A 535 13.34 17.10 -6.18
N PRO A 536 14.26 17.82 -6.85
CA PRO A 536 13.95 19.04 -7.59
C PRO A 536 13.05 18.83 -8.81
#